data_7d281b365561bef278b9d2a91d567740
#
_entry.id   7d281b365561bef278b9d2a91d567740
#
_cell.length_a   1.000
_cell.length_b   1.000
_cell.length_c   1.000
_cell.angle_alpha   90.00
_cell.angle_beta   90.00
_cell.angle_gamma   90.00
#
_symmetry.space_group_name_H-M   'P 1'
#
loop_
_entity.id
_entity.type
_entity.pdbx_description
1 polymer ?
#
loop_
_entity_poly.entity_id
_entity_poly.type
_entity_poly.pdbx_seq_one_letter_code
_entity_poly.pdbx_strand_id
1 'polypeptide(L)'
;METFKKVEEPIIRPDCRTRRGLELIADQWTMLVVVALGEDTKRFSWLHAHIAGISKKMLTQTLRGLERNGLVKRVVYPVIPPMVEYSLTPLGRTLIKPIYALRDWSEEYIEEVEQARTEYDQQDRNTLQDEIIALVQQRADMPPKAHS
;
A
#
# COMPACT_ATOMS: atom_id res chain seq x y z
N MET A 1 1.70 25.37 10.54
CA MET A 1 0.62 24.42 10.80
C MET A 1 -0.24 24.39 9.54
N GLU A 2 -0.06 23.40 8.67
CA GLU A 2 -0.92 23.28 7.49
C GLU A 2 -2.30 22.89 7.97
N THR A 3 -3.25 23.78 7.77
CA THR A 3 -4.65 23.53 8.09
C THR A 3 -5.17 22.52 7.06
N PHE A 4 -5.39 21.29 7.49
CA PHE A 4 -6.09 20.32 6.64
C PHE A 4 -7.46 20.89 6.30
N LYS A 5 -7.69 21.21 5.02
CA LYS A 5 -9.02 21.60 4.56
C LYS A 5 -10.00 20.49 4.94
N LYS A 6 -10.98 20.85 5.77
CA LYS A 6 -12.08 19.94 6.10
C LYS A 6 -12.70 19.46 4.79
N VAL A 7 -12.77 18.17 4.63
CA VAL A 7 -13.42 17.57 3.46
C VAL A 7 -14.91 17.80 3.61
N GLU A 8 -15.43 18.81 2.92
CA GLU A 8 -16.85 19.21 3.02
C GLU A 8 -17.77 18.40 2.09
N GLU A 9 -17.18 17.68 1.11
CA GLU A 9 -17.93 16.84 0.17
C GLU A 9 -17.75 15.36 0.48
N PRO A 10 -18.80 14.54 0.23
CA PRO A 10 -18.67 13.10 0.44
C PRO A 10 -17.57 12.51 -0.47
N ILE A 11 -16.51 11.98 0.15
CA ILE A 11 -15.39 11.28 -0.52
C ILE A 11 -15.88 10.04 -1.29
N ILE A 12 -17.13 9.64 -1.05
CA ILE A 12 -17.74 8.40 -1.57
C ILE A 12 -18.17 8.53 -3.05
N ARG A 13 -18.22 9.73 -3.62
CA ARG A 13 -18.58 9.88 -5.04
C ARG A 13 -17.52 9.27 -5.96
N PRO A 14 -17.91 8.49 -6.97
CA PRO A 14 -16.97 7.88 -7.91
C PRO A 14 -16.14 8.89 -8.72
N ASP A 15 -16.68 10.10 -8.93
CA ASP A 15 -16.09 11.19 -9.68
C ASP A 15 -15.26 12.17 -8.83
N CYS A 16 -15.16 11.94 -7.51
CA CYS A 16 -14.41 12.79 -6.59
C CYS A 16 -12.92 12.83 -6.98
N ARG A 17 -12.34 14.03 -7.06
CA ARG A 17 -10.91 14.22 -7.40
C ARG A 17 -10.00 13.49 -6.44
N THR A 18 -10.29 13.49 -5.15
CA THR A 18 -9.51 12.78 -4.12
C THR A 18 -9.48 11.28 -4.40
N ARG A 19 -10.65 10.67 -4.66
CA ARG A 19 -10.74 9.24 -4.96
C ARG A 19 -9.95 8.89 -6.22
N ARG A 20 -10.14 9.64 -7.29
CA ARG A 20 -9.41 9.45 -8.55
C ARG A 20 -7.90 9.58 -8.39
N GLY A 21 -7.44 10.54 -7.58
CA GLY A 21 -6.03 10.69 -7.26
C GLY A 21 -5.47 9.52 -6.44
N LEU A 22 -6.21 9.08 -5.43
CA LEU A 22 -5.81 7.93 -4.61
C LEU A 22 -5.75 6.63 -5.42
N GLU A 23 -6.68 6.41 -6.35
CA GLU A 23 -6.66 5.24 -7.23
C GLU A 23 -5.38 5.13 -8.08
N LEU A 24 -4.75 6.26 -8.41
CA LEU A 24 -3.48 6.29 -9.15
C LEU A 24 -2.28 5.84 -8.32
N ILE A 25 -2.29 6.08 -7.02
CA ILE A 25 -1.14 5.90 -6.14
C ILE A 25 -1.35 4.86 -5.02
N ALA A 26 -2.55 4.28 -4.91
CA ALA A 26 -2.95 3.46 -3.76
C ALA A 26 -2.32 2.06 -3.72
N ASP A 27 -1.48 1.70 -4.67
CA ASP A 27 -0.73 0.46 -4.59
C ASP A 27 0.72 0.69 -4.11
N GLN A 28 1.23 -0.28 -3.35
CA GLN A 28 2.57 -0.20 -2.76
C GLN A 28 3.67 -0.02 -3.81
N TRP A 29 3.54 -0.66 -4.97
CA TRP A 29 4.58 -0.65 -5.98
C TRP A 29 4.73 0.72 -6.63
N THR A 30 3.62 1.40 -6.91
CA THR A 30 3.62 2.78 -7.42
C THR A 30 4.33 3.71 -6.44
N MET A 31 3.99 3.63 -5.15
CA MET A 31 4.65 4.46 -4.14
C MET A 31 6.14 4.14 -4.01
N LEU A 32 6.52 2.86 -4.00
CA LEU A 32 7.92 2.45 -3.90
C LEU A 32 8.75 2.85 -5.13
N VAL A 33 8.18 2.79 -6.33
CA VAL A 33 8.85 3.25 -7.55
C VAL A 33 9.07 4.77 -7.51
N VAL A 34 8.09 5.55 -7.06
CA VAL A 34 8.25 7.00 -6.92
C VAL A 34 9.35 7.33 -5.89
N VAL A 35 9.38 6.62 -4.76
CA VAL A 35 10.45 6.78 -3.76
C VAL A 35 11.82 6.42 -4.35
N ALA A 36 11.91 5.31 -5.08
CA ALA A 36 13.17 4.84 -5.66
C ALA A 36 13.70 5.76 -6.77
N LEU A 37 12.81 6.35 -7.56
CA LEU A 37 13.19 7.33 -8.59
C LEU A 37 13.63 8.65 -7.96
N GLY A 38 12.85 9.17 -7.00
CA GLY A 38 13.15 10.46 -6.39
C GLY A 38 13.34 11.54 -7.46
N GLU A 39 14.40 12.31 -7.34
CA GLU A 39 14.77 13.35 -8.32
C GLU A 39 15.77 12.86 -9.39
N ASP A 40 16.13 11.58 -9.34
CA ASP A 40 17.15 10.99 -10.19
C ASP A 40 16.58 10.25 -11.40
N THR A 41 17.47 9.94 -12.33
CA THR A 41 17.23 9.02 -13.43
C THR A 41 17.78 7.65 -13.07
N LYS A 42 16.97 6.61 -13.21
CA LYS A 42 17.34 5.23 -12.86
C LYS A 42 17.06 4.28 -14.02
N ARG A 43 17.91 3.26 -14.16
CA ARG A 43 17.71 2.17 -15.12
C ARG A 43 16.73 1.13 -14.56
N PHE A 44 16.09 0.41 -15.45
CA PHE A 44 15.18 -0.69 -15.06
C PHE A 44 15.87 -1.70 -14.14
N SER A 45 17.08 -2.13 -14.48
CA SER A 45 17.84 -3.09 -13.67
C SER A 45 18.15 -2.57 -12.27
N TRP A 46 18.43 -1.28 -12.14
CA TRP A 46 18.65 -0.65 -10.85
C TRP A 46 17.37 -0.67 -10.01
N LEU A 47 16.24 -0.25 -10.58
CA LEU A 47 14.94 -0.26 -9.89
C LEU A 47 14.57 -1.67 -9.44
N HIS A 48 14.73 -2.66 -10.31
CA HIS A 48 14.45 -4.06 -9.98
C HIS A 48 15.33 -4.59 -8.84
N ALA A 49 16.59 -4.20 -8.79
CA ALA A 49 17.52 -4.62 -7.74
C ALA A 49 17.27 -3.94 -6.38
N HIS A 50 16.74 -2.69 -6.38
CA HIS A 50 16.59 -1.88 -5.17
C HIS A 50 15.17 -1.85 -4.61
N ILE A 51 14.16 -2.28 -5.37
CA ILE A 51 12.80 -2.45 -4.86
C ILE A 51 12.61 -3.93 -4.51
N ALA A 52 12.84 -4.26 -3.24
CA ALA A 52 12.79 -5.63 -2.76
C ALA A 52 11.41 -6.27 -3.01
N GLY A 53 11.42 -7.49 -3.53
CA GLY A 53 10.22 -8.30 -3.74
C GLY A 53 9.42 -7.98 -5.01
N ILE A 54 9.77 -6.95 -5.76
CA ILE A 54 9.08 -6.66 -7.02
C ILE A 54 9.54 -7.62 -8.14
N SER A 55 8.59 -8.22 -8.85
CA SER A 55 8.89 -8.99 -10.06
C SER A 55 9.18 -8.05 -11.25
N LYS A 56 9.92 -8.54 -12.25
CA LYS A 56 10.15 -7.80 -13.49
C LYS A 56 8.83 -7.44 -14.19
N LYS A 57 7.86 -8.36 -14.17
CA LYS A 57 6.53 -8.14 -14.72
C LYS A 57 5.80 -7.01 -14.00
N MET A 58 5.81 -7.03 -12.67
CA MET A 58 5.13 -6.00 -11.86
C MET A 58 5.82 -4.64 -12.03
N LEU A 59 7.15 -4.59 -12.04
CA LEU A 59 7.89 -3.35 -12.27
C LEU A 59 7.56 -2.77 -13.65
N THR A 60 7.54 -3.61 -14.70
CA THR A 60 7.15 -3.20 -16.05
C THR A 60 5.74 -2.63 -16.08
N GLN A 61 4.77 -3.30 -15.45
CA GLN A 61 3.38 -2.83 -15.40
C GLN A 61 3.25 -1.50 -14.65
N THR A 62 3.93 -1.38 -13.51
CA THR A 62 3.93 -0.17 -12.68
C THR A 62 4.52 1.01 -13.44
N LEU A 63 5.68 0.84 -14.08
CA LEU A 63 6.33 1.88 -14.88
C LEU A 63 5.48 2.30 -16.09
N ARG A 64 4.85 1.34 -16.77
CA ARG A 64 3.92 1.65 -17.88
C ARG A 64 2.71 2.44 -17.42
N GLY A 65 2.14 2.09 -16.27
CA GLY A 65 1.02 2.83 -15.67
C GLY A 65 1.41 4.26 -15.33
N LEU A 66 2.56 4.46 -14.72
CA LEU A 66 3.09 5.78 -14.39
C LEU A 66 3.42 6.61 -15.64
N GLU A 67 4.00 6.00 -16.67
CA GLU A 67 4.25 6.65 -17.96
C GLU A 67 2.94 7.06 -18.66
N ARG A 68 1.96 6.15 -18.70
CA ARG A 68 0.62 6.44 -19.25
C ARG A 68 -0.06 7.63 -18.58
N ASN A 69 0.12 7.77 -17.26
CA ASN A 69 -0.46 8.85 -16.47
C ASN A 69 0.39 10.15 -16.52
N GLY A 70 1.46 10.17 -17.28
CA GLY A 70 2.32 11.35 -17.39
C GLY A 70 3.20 11.63 -16.17
N LEU A 71 3.39 10.65 -15.28
CA LEU A 71 4.15 10.78 -14.04
C LEU A 71 5.61 10.35 -14.19
N VAL A 72 5.89 9.47 -15.14
CA VAL A 72 7.22 8.94 -15.45
C VAL A 72 7.55 9.18 -16.92
N LYS A 73 8.79 9.55 -17.17
CA LYS A 73 9.41 9.64 -18.49
C LYS A 73 10.28 8.42 -18.70
N ARG A 74 10.13 7.79 -19.86
CA ARG A 74 10.95 6.67 -20.31
C ARG A 74 11.82 7.13 -21.47
N VAL A 75 13.11 6.88 -21.40
CA VAL A 75 14.08 7.18 -22.48
C VAL A 75 14.78 5.90 -22.88
N VAL A 76 14.74 5.58 -24.17
CA VAL A 76 15.45 4.46 -24.76
C VAL A 76 16.67 4.97 -25.49
N TYR A 77 17.84 4.44 -25.13
CA TYR A 77 19.08 4.72 -25.84
C TYR A 77 19.36 3.62 -26.85
N PRO A 78 19.59 3.94 -28.13
CA PRO A 78 19.84 2.96 -29.18
C PRO A 78 21.29 2.47 -29.15
N VAL A 79 21.69 1.87 -28.06
CA VAL A 79 22.99 1.21 -27.89
C VAL A 79 22.81 -0.30 -27.86
N ILE A 80 23.90 -1.07 -27.95
CA ILE A 80 23.85 -2.53 -27.90
C ILE A 80 24.60 -3.00 -26.66
N PRO A 81 23.89 -3.63 -25.67
CA PRO A 81 22.43 -3.85 -25.58
C PRO A 81 21.65 -2.55 -25.34
N PRO A 82 20.34 -2.49 -25.72
CA PRO A 82 19.52 -1.30 -25.50
C PRO A 82 19.45 -0.92 -24.02
N MET A 83 19.58 0.37 -23.75
CA MET A 83 19.51 0.93 -22.41
C MET A 83 18.24 1.75 -22.24
N VAL A 84 17.49 1.50 -21.16
CA VAL A 84 16.26 2.21 -20.84
C VAL A 84 16.41 2.89 -19.48
N GLU A 85 16.11 4.17 -19.47
CA GLU A 85 16.14 5.00 -18.26
C GLU A 85 14.76 5.56 -17.95
N TYR A 86 14.48 5.70 -16.67
CA TYR A 86 13.25 6.22 -16.12
C TYR A 86 13.53 7.38 -15.18
N SER A 87 12.69 8.40 -15.24
CA SER A 87 12.71 9.55 -14.35
C SER A 87 11.30 10.07 -14.12
N LEU A 88 11.07 10.75 -13.01
CA LEU A 88 9.80 11.43 -12.78
C LEU A 88 9.71 12.65 -13.71
N THR A 89 8.52 12.87 -14.28
CA THR A 89 8.17 14.11 -14.96
C THR A 89 8.00 15.25 -13.94
N PRO A 90 7.90 16.52 -14.35
CA PRO A 90 7.49 17.60 -13.45
C PRO A 90 6.19 17.29 -12.69
N LEU A 91 5.20 16.69 -13.34
CA LEU A 91 3.97 16.23 -12.72
C LEU A 91 4.24 15.10 -11.70
N GLY A 92 5.06 14.10 -12.06
CA GLY A 92 5.45 13.02 -11.17
C GLY A 92 6.17 13.49 -9.92
N ARG A 93 7.00 14.53 -10.02
CA ARG A 93 7.71 15.14 -8.88
C ARG A 93 6.76 15.76 -7.86
N THR A 94 5.57 16.16 -8.25
CA THR A 94 4.57 16.66 -7.31
C THR A 94 4.11 15.61 -6.30
N LEU A 95 4.33 14.32 -6.60
CA LEU A 95 4.03 13.20 -5.71
C LEU A 95 5.12 12.94 -4.66
N ILE A 96 6.32 13.46 -4.83
CA ILE A 96 7.45 13.20 -3.93
C ILE A 96 7.09 13.62 -2.49
N LYS A 97 6.61 14.85 -2.30
CA LYS A 97 6.29 15.36 -0.98
C LYS A 97 5.24 14.52 -0.24
N PRO A 98 4.05 14.23 -0.79
CA PRO A 98 3.04 13.43 -0.10
C PRO A 98 3.48 11.97 0.12
N ILE A 99 4.17 11.35 -0.84
CA ILE A 99 4.63 9.96 -0.71
C ILE A 99 5.76 9.85 0.31
N TYR A 100 6.67 10.80 0.36
CA TYR A 100 7.73 10.82 1.37
C TYR A 100 7.15 11.06 2.76
N ALA A 101 6.12 11.88 2.89
CA ALA A 101 5.42 12.05 4.17
C ALA A 101 4.78 10.73 4.65
N LEU A 102 4.19 9.94 3.73
CA LEU A 102 3.66 8.60 4.05
C LEU A 102 4.78 7.61 4.41
N ARG A 103 5.92 7.66 3.72
CA ARG A 103 7.09 6.86 4.06
C ARG A 103 7.57 7.18 5.47
N ASP A 104 7.76 8.45 5.78
CA ASP A 104 8.26 8.90 7.08
C ASP A 104 7.28 8.52 8.20
N TRP A 105 5.97 8.65 7.96
CA TRP A 105 4.95 8.16 8.88
C TRP A 105 5.06 6.65 9.11
N SER A 106 5.27 5.87 8.05
CA SER A 106 5.40 4.42 8.15
C SER A 106 6.65 4.02 8.97
N GLU A 107 7.78 4.66 8.72
CA GLU A 107 9.02 4.38 9.46
C GLU A 107 8.89 4.75 10.95
N GLU A 108 8.13 5.80 11.27
CA GLU A 108 7.95 6.25 12.65
C GLU A 108 6.94 5.40 13.43
N TYR A 109 5.85 4.97 12.80
CA TYR A 109 4.68 4.43 13.51
C TYR A 109 4.33 2.97 13.19
N ILE A 110 4.99 2.30 12.22
CA ILE A 110 4.59 0.95 11.83
C ILE A 110 4.69 -0.06 12.97
N GLU A 111 5.66 0.08 13.86
CA GLU A 111 5.83 -0.82 15.00
C GLU A 111 4.65 -0.70 15.99
N GLU A 112 4.15 0.51 16.23
CA GLU A 112 2.95 0.72 17.06
C GLU A 112 1.70 0.10 16.42
N VAL A 113 1.57 0.19 15.10
CA VAL A 113 0.46 -0.44 14.37
C VAL A 113 0.54 -1.97 14.47
N GLU A 114 1.73 -2.54 14.31
CA GLU A 114 1.96 -3.98 14.41
C GLU A 114 1.71 -4.50 15.83
N GLN A 115 2.11 -3.73 16.84
CA GLN A 115 1.81 -4.04 18.23
C GLN A 115 0.30 -4.04 18.51
N ALA A 116 -0.40 -2.99 18.09
CA ALA A 116 -1.86 -2.89 18.24
C ALA A 116 -2.58 -4.05 17.54
N ARG A 117 -2.12 -4.45 16.35
CA ARG A 117 -2.64 -5.62 15.64
C ARG A 117 -2.44 -6.90 16.41
N THR A 118 -1.24 -7.11 16.98
CA THR A 118 -0.91 -8.29 17.77
C THR A 118 -1.80 -8.37 19.03
N GLU A 119 -2.00 -7.26 19.72
CA GLU A 119 -2.86 -7.18 20.89
C GLU A 119 -4.33 -7.50 20.55
N TYR A 120 -4.83 -6.95 19.45
CA TYR A 120 -6.18 -7.23 18.96
C TYR A 120 -6.37 -8.72 18.63
N ASP A 121 -5.43 -9.33 17.90
CA ASP A 121 -5.49 -10.74 17.51
C ASP A 121 -5.40 -11.68 18.72
N GLN A 122 -4.68 -11.31 19.78
CA GLN A 122 -4.63 -12.07 21.02
C GLN A 122 -5.95 -11.97 21.79
N GLN A 123 -6.53 -10.78 21.87
CA GLN A 123 -7.80 -10.55 22.54
C GLN A 123 -8.94 -11.30 21.85
N ASP A 124 -8.98 -11.26 20.51
CA ASP A 124 -9.97 -11.97 19.72
C ASP A 124 -9.89 -13.49 19.92
N ARG A 125 -8.68 -14.05 19.93
CA ARG A 125 -8.46 -15.48 20.23
C ARG A 125 -8.90 -15.86 21.64
N ASN A 126 -8.62 -15.04 22.65
CA ASN A 126 -9.04 -15.30 24.04
C ASN A 126 -10.56 -15.26 24.15
N THR A 127 -11.22 -14.30 23.53
CA THR A 127 -12.68 -14.18 23.48
C THR A 127 -13.32 -15.42 22.87
N LEU A 128 -12.81 -15.87 21.70
CA LEU A 128 -13.29 -17.08 21.05
C LEU A 128 -13.09 -18.34 21.90
N GLN A 129 -11.97 -18.42 22.61
CA GLN A 129 -11.68 -19.55 23.49
C GLN A 129 -12.63 -19.59 24.70
N ASP A 130 -12.91 -18.45 25.29
CA ASP A 130 -13.87 -18.33 26.40
C ASP A 130 -15.29 -18.68 25.97
N GLU A 131 -15.71 -18.23 24.76
CA GLU A 131 -17.00 -18.59 24.17
C GLU A 131 -17.13 -20.10 23.92
N ILE A 132 -16.08 -20.74 23.37
CA ILE A 132 -16.05 -22.19 23.14
C ILE A 132 -16.16 -22.93 24.46
N ILE A 133 -15.42 -22.52 25.48
CA ILE A 133 -15.48 -23.14 26.84
C ILE A 133 -16.89 -23.01 27.42
N ALA A 134 -17.52 -21.84 27.33
CA ALA A 134 -18.87 -21.61 27.79
C ALA A 134 -19.89 -22.51 27.07
N LEU A 135 -19.78 -22.66 25.75
CA LEU A 135 -20.66 -23.55 24.96
C LEU A 135 -20.46 -25.02 25.31
N VAL A 136 -19.23 -25.46 25.54
CA VAL A 136 -18.93 -26.85 25.94
C VAL A 136 -19.52 -27.13 27.35
N GLN A 137 -19.39 -26.21 28.29
CA GLN A 137 -19.97 -26.34 29.61
C GLN A 137 -21.50 -26.39 29.54
N GLN A 138 -22.12 -25.48 28.81
CA GLN A 138 -23.58 -25.47 28.63
C GLN A 138 -24.10 -26.78 28.02
N ARG A 139 -23.33 -27.41 27.13
CA ARG A 139 -23.70 -28.68 26.52
C ARG A 139 -23.52 -29.85 27.44
N ALA A 140 -22.54 -29.81 28.37
CA ALA A 140 -22.32 -30.81 29.39
C ALA A 140 -23.42 -30.80 30.47
N ASP A 141 -23.99 -29.63 30.76
CA ASP A 141 -25.06 -29.44 31.77
C ASP A 141 -26.47 -29.74 31.21
N MET A 142 -26.59 -30.02 29.91
CA MET A 142 -27.88 -30.41 29.32
C MET A 142 -28.27 -31.85 29.77
N PRO A 143 -29.46 -32.04 30.31
CA PRO A 143 -29.92 -33.37 30.69
C PRO A 143 -30.06 -34.26 29.42
N PRO A 144 -29.79 -35.58 29.56
CA PRO A 144 -29.91 -36.50 28.43
C PRO A 144 -31.35 -36.48 27.90
N LYS A 145 -31.51 -36.35 26.60
CA LYS A 145 -32.81 -36.42 25.95
C LYS A 145 -33.44 -37.75 26.32
N ALA A 146 -34.59 -37.71 27.02
CA ALA A 146 -35.39 -38.88 27.29
C ALA A 146 -35.84 -39.46 25.95
N HIS A 147 -35.38 -40.67 25.63
CA HIS A 147 -35.91 -41.45 24.54
C HIS A 147 -37.28 -41.97 24.96
N SER A 148 -38.32 -41.44 24.34
CA SER A 148 -39.66 -42.03 24.38
C SER A 148 -39.77 -43.02 23.26
#